data_47a2375e7f1b2a45573f9c5b9d822061
#
_entry.id   47a2375e7f1b2a45573f9c5b9d822061
#
_cell.length_a   1.000
_cell.length_b   1.000
_cell.length_c   1.000
_cell.angle_alpha   90.00
_cell.angle_beta   90.00
_cell.angle_gamma   90.00
#
_symmetry.space_group_name_H-M   'P 1'
#
loop_
_entity.id
_entity.type
_entity.pdbx_description
1 polymer ?
#
loop_
_entity_poly.entity_id
_entity_poly.type
_entity_poly.pdbx_seq_one_letter_code
_entity_poly.pdbx_strand_id
1 'polypeptide(L)'
;MKGNNYVFVVTGAAGSGKTTVANYLQEYYDMQRVITHTTRLPRADEKDGVDYHFETSASMKKLHLLEEIKYDQFQYGSSFESLEEGWKNGHNDVIVLDTAGAITYHQKLGSKAVIIFLTVTHIDALAKRMTLRGDKISAIRSRLHSKEYHRDLALPDALKGIAHVVVNDQWKKTKEQVDAIVKQILSK
;
A
#
# COMPACT_ATOMS: atom_id res chain seq x y z
N MET A 1 5.28 20.08 -19.41
CA MET A 1 4.21 19.08 -19.63
C MET A 1 3.67 18.70 -18.25
N LYS A 2 2.37 18.87 -17.98
CA LYS A 2 1.78 18.33 -16.75
C LYS A 2 1.73 16.81 -16.96
N GLY A 3 2.68 16.09 -16.38
CA GLY A 3 2.68 14.64 -16.40
C GLY A 3 1.40 14.13 -15.74
N ASN A 4 0.80 13.08 -16.28
CA ASN A 4 -0.25 12.35 -15.60
C ASN A 4 0.40 11.68 -14.37
N ASN A 5 0.27 12.31 -13.20
CA ASN A 5 0.79 11.72 -11.97
C ASN A 5 -0.14 10.60 -11.52
N TYR A 6 0.45 9.46 -11.23
CA TYR A 6 -0.25 8.26 -10.75
C TYR A 6 0.12 7.96 -9.30
N VAL A 7 -0.75 7.25 -8.62
CA VAL A 7 -0.43 6.58 -7.37
C VAL A 7 -0.50 5.06 -7.57
N PHE A 8 0.61 4.37 -7.31
CA PHE A 8 0.72 2.93 -7.37
C PHE A 8 0.33 2.36 -6.01
N VAL A 9 -0.83 1.74 -5.95
CA VAL A 9 -1.37 1.12 -4.73
C VAL A 9 -1.00 -0.34 -4.71
N VAL A 10 -0.06 -0.71 -3.84
CA VAL A 10 0.38 -2.09 -3.67
C VAL A 10 -0.44 -2.74 -2.57
N THR A 11 -1.22 -3.75 -2.93
CA THR A 11 -2.18 -4.42 -2.04
C THR A 11 -2.07 -5.94 -2.08
N GLY A 12 -2.77 -6.64 -1.20
CA GLY A 12 -2.74 -8.10 -1.04
C GLY A 12 -2.51 -8.51 0.41
N ALA A 13 -2.54 -9.82 0.70
CA ALA A 13 -2.45 -10.35 2.05
C ALA A 13 -1.12 -10.03 2.77
N ALA A 14 -1.12 -10.14 4.09
CA ALA A 14 0.12 -10.04 4.87
C ALA A 14 1.12 -11.12 4.45
N GLY A 15 2.41 -10.76 4.33
CA GLY A 15 3.45 -11.67 3.83
C GLY A 15 3.54 -11.76 2.29
N SER A 16 2.65 -11.13 1.52
CA SER A 16 2.69 -11.16 0.05
C SER A 16 3.86 -10.37 -0.57
N GLY A 17 4.55 -9.51 0.21
CA GLY A 17 5.72 -8.75 -0.26
C GLY A 17 5.41 -7.31 -0.66
N LYS A 18 4.29 -6.73 -0.21
CA LYS A 18 3.87 -5.35 -0.53
C LYS A 18 4.97 -4.31 -0.29
N THR A 19 5.58 -4.34 0.89
CA THR A 19 6.66 -3.40 1.24
C THR A 19 7.88 -3.55 0.32
N THR A 20 8.24 -4.79 -0.03
CA THR A 20 9.36 -5.06 -0.95
C THR A 20 9.11 -4.47 -2.34
N VAL A 21 7.88 -4.64 -2.86
CA VAL A 21 7.49 -4.07 -4.16
C VAL A 21 7.41 -2.54 -4.08
N ALA A 22 6.86 -1.99 -2.99
CA ALA A 22 6.81 -0.53 -2.80
C ALA A 22 8.21 0.09 -2.74
N ASN A 23 9.14 -0.52 -2.00
CA ASN A 23 10.53 -0.07 -1.94
C ASN A 23 11.21 -0.16 -3.32
N TYR A 24 10.95 -1.22 -4.08
CA TYR A 24 11.44 -1.35 -5.45
C TYR A 24 10.94 -0.22 -6.35
N LEU A 25 9.67 0.14 -6.26
CA LEU A 25 9.09 1.25 -7.02
C LEU A 25 9.71 2.61 -6.64
N GLN A 26 10.01 2.82 -5.36
CA GLN A 26 10.72 4.02 -4.89
C GLN A 26 12.15 4.07 -5.44
N GLU A 27 12.90 2.97 -5.34
CA GLU A 27 14.32 2.91 -5.67
C GLU A 27 14.57 2.99 -7.20
N TYR A 28 13.78 2.28 -8.01
CA TYR A 28 14.04 2.13 -9.43
C TYR A 28 13.19 3.03 -10.34
N TYR A 29 12.10 3.57 -9.82
CA TYR A 29 11.18 4.43 -10.58
C TYR A 29 11.00 5.82 -9.96
N ASP A 30 11.79 6.14 -8.95
CA ASP A 30 11.77 7.44 -8.25
C ASP A 30 10.35 7.84 -7.78
N MET A 31 9.57 6.84 -7.33
CA MET A 31 8.24 7.08 -6.81
C MET A 31 8.33 7.57 -5.37
N GLN A 32 7.56 8.60 -5.04
CA GLN A 32 7.48 9.09 -3.67
C GLN A 32 6.53 8.22 -2.85
N ARG A 33 6.96 7.82 -1.64
CA ARG A 33 6.07 7.13 -0.71
C ARG A 33 5.06 8.12 -0.14
N VAL A 34 3.77 7.80 -0.25
CA VAL A 34 2.73 8.56 0.45
C VAL A 34 2.88 8.34 1.95
N ILE A 35 3.14 9.40 2.70
CA ILE A 35 3.21 9.35 4.15
C ILE A 35 1.79 9.42 4.69
N THR A 36 1.40 8.40 5.44
CA THR A 36 0.07 8.28 6.04
C THR A 36 0.00 9.00 7.39
N HIS A 37 -1.21 9.30 7.84
CA HIS A 37 -1.49 9.97 9.11
C HIS A 37 -1.89 8.98 10.18
N THR A 38 -1.58 9.30 11.45
CA THR A 38 -2.06 8.52 12.60
C THR A 38 -2.24 9.39 13.83
N THR A 39 -3.26 9.09 14.63
CA THR A 39 -3.45 9.71 15.95
C THR A 39 -2.71 8.97 17.07
N ARG A 40 -1.98 7.90 16.74
CA ARG A 40 -1.09 7.21 17.66
C ARG A 40 0.16 8.07 17.93
N LEU A 41 0.61 8.10 19.16
CA LEU A 41 1.88 8.75 19.48
C LEU A 41 3.06 8.02 18.79
N PRO A 42 4.12 8.74 18.38
CA PRO A 42 5.30 8.14 17.80
C PRO A 42 6.00 7.18 18.77
N ARG A 43 6.61 6.13 18.24
CA ARG A 43 7.55 5.28 18.98
C ARG A 43 8.91 5.97 19.04
N ALA A 44 9.83 5.41 19.84
CA ALA A 44 11.13 6.05 20.10
C ALA A 44 11.99 6.28 18.84
N ASP A 45 11.83 5.44 17.82
CA ASP A 45 12.57 5.45 16.56
C ASP A 45 11.79 6.02 15.37
N GLU A 46 10.51 6.39 15.56
CA GLU A 46 9.67 6.95 14.51
C GLU A 46 9.81 8.49 14.44
N LYS A 47 9.78 9.02 13.23
CA LYS A 47 9.90 10.45 12.93
C LYS A 47 8.67 10.96 12.19
N ASP A 48 8.19 12.12 12.62
CA ASP A 48 7.10 12.83 11.95
C ASP A 48 7.50 13.25 10.54
N GLY A 49 6.56 13.07 9.58
CA GLY A 49 6.79 13.35 8.16
C GLY A 49 7.67 12.32 7.44
N VAL A 50 8.12 11.26 8.12
CA VAL A 50 8.93 10.18 7.56
C VAL A 50 8.20 8.83 7.66
N ASP A 51 7.86 8.44 8.90
CA ASP A 51 7.15 7.18 9.15
C ASP A 51 5.64 7.38 9.05
N TYR A 52 5.17 8.44 9.69
CA TYR A 52 3.79 8.93 9.67
C TYR A 52 3.78 10.45 9.84
N HIS A 53 2.66 11.10 9.48
CA HIS A 53 2.27 12.37 10.05
C HIS A 53 1.52 12.09 11.36
N PHE A 54 2.10 12.48 12.49
CA PHE A 54 1.51 12.24 13.81
C PHE A 54 0.51 13.33 14.16
N GLU A 55 -0.76 12.97 14.15
CA GLU A 55 -1.88 13.87 14.26
C GLU A 55 -2.52 13.84 15.65
N THR A 56 -3.18 14.93 16.02
CA THR A 56 -4.20 14.92 17.05
C THR A 56 -5.54 14.51 16.43
N SER A 57 -6.53 14.10 17.24
CA SER A 57 -7.89 13.88 16.74
C SER A 57 -8.52 15.15 16.13
N ALA A 58 -8.07 16.33 16.53
CA ALA A 58 -8.55 17.60 16.00
C ALA A 58 -7.90 17.95 14.65
N SER A 59 -6.58 17.69 14.48
CA SER A 59 -5.91 17.91 13.20
C SER A 59 -6.32 16.88 12.15
N MET A 60 -6.45 15.60 12.53
CA MET A 60 -6.91 14.53 11.65
C MET A 60 -8.26 14.85 10.98
N LYS A 61 -9.19 15.46 11.71
CA LYS A 61 -10.51 15.86 11.19
C LYS A 61 -10.46 16.99 10.15
N LYS A 62 -9.36 17.72 10.03
CA LYS A 62 -9.18 18.81 9.06
C LYS A 62 -8.60 18.32 7.72
N LEU A 63 -8.13 17.07 7.67
CA LEU A 63 -7.54 16.47 6.48
C LEU A 63 -8.62 16.00 5.52
N HIS A 64 -8.34 16.08 4.23
CA HIS A 64 -9.17 15.47 3.19
C HIS A 64 -8.74 14.02 3.00
N LEU A 65 -9.24 13.14 3.89
CA LEU A 65 -8.83 11.74 3.89
C LEU A 65 -9.33 10.99 2.64
N LEU A 66 -8.40 10.30 1.99
CA LEU A 66 -8.68 9.34 0.92
C LEU A 66 -9.24 8.04 1.49
N GLU A 67 -8.59 7.53 2.52
CA GLU A 67 -9.08 6.37 3.27
C GLU A 67 -8.78 6.56 4.76
N GLU A 68 -9.59 5.92 5.59
CA GLU A 68 -9.44 5.94 7.03
C GLU A 68 -9.76 4.55 7.60
N ILE A 69 -8.93 4.12 8.54
CA ILE A 69 -9.17 2.92 9.33
C ILE A 69 -8.97 3.23 10.81
N LYS A 70 -9.84 2.69 11.65
CA LYS A 70 -9.68 2.70 13.09
C LYS A 70 -9.11 1.36 13.54
N TYR A 71 -8.01 1.42 14.25
CA TYR A 71 -7.42 0.25 14.88
C TYR A 71 -7.22 0.55 16.36
N ASP A 72 -7.89 -0.23 17.19
CA ASP A 72 -7.98 0.04 18.64
C ASP A 72 -8.60 1.44 18.88
N GLN A 73 -7.94 2.30 19.64
CA GLN A 73 -8.38 3.68 19.91
C GLN A 73 -7.80 4.71 18.94
N PHE A 74 -6.96 4.28 17.99
CA PHE A 74 -6.24 5.16 17.08
C PHE A 74 -6.85 5.17 15.69
N GLN A 75 -6.75 6.33 15.03
CA GLN A 75 -7.09 6.51 13.64
C GLN A 75 -5.83 6.44 12.79
N TYR A 76 -5.95 5.88 11.62
CA TYR A 76 -4.93 5.87 10.55
C TYR A 76 -5.62 6.25 9.26
N GLY A 77 -4.91 6.94 8.38
CA GLY A 77 -5.47 7.29 7.08
C GLY A 77 -4.43 7.89 6.16
N SER A 78 -4.79 7.99 4.91
CA SER A 78 -4.04 8.73 3.91
C SER A 78 -4.88 9.89 3.41
N SER A 79 -4.23 10.99 3.03
CA SER A 79 -4.91 12.22 2.65
C SER A 79 -4.58 12.64 1.22
N PHE A 80 -5.41 13.50 0.65
CA PHE A 80 -5.11 14.17 -0.62
C PHE A 80 -3.87 15.06 -0.49
N GLU A 81 -3.66 15.69 0.68
CA GLU A 81 -2.52 16.55 0.95
C GLU A 81 -1.21 15.79 0.80
N SER A 82 -1.11 14.60 1.40
CA SER A 82 0.09 13.74 1.28
C SER A 82 0.33 13.26 -0.15
N LEU A 83 -0.74 12.98 -0.90
CA LEU A 83 -0.64 12.57 -2.30
C LEU A 83 -0.21 13.75 -3.20
N GLU A 84 -0.80 14.93 -2.99
CA GLU A 84 -0.45 16.12 -3.76
C GLU A 84 0.99 16.57 -3.57
N GLU A 85 1.61 16.27 -2.44
CA GLU A 85 3.00 16.62 -2.18
C GLU A 85 3.95 15.96 -3.20
N GLY A 86 3.82 14.64 -3.43
CA GLY A 86 4.59 13.95 -4.46
C GLY A 86 4.29 14.48 -5.87
N TRP A 87 3.01 14.67 -6.17
CA TRP A 87 2.58 15.15 -7.47
C TRP A 87 3.03 16.57 -7.80
N LYS A 88 3.08 17.48 -6.82
CA LYS A 88 3.63 18.84 -6.97
C LYS A 88 5.11 18.83 -7.32
N ASN A 89 5.84 17.83 -6.82
CA ASN A 89 7.26 17.63 -7.10
C ASN A 89 7.52 16.88 -8.43
N GLY A 90 6.46 16.49 -9.15
CA GLY A 90 6.55 15.81 -10.44
C GLY A 90 6.76 14.30 -10.36
N HIS A 91 6.69 13.71 -9.15
CA HIS A 91 6.82 12.27 -8.94
C HIS A 91 5.48 11.55 -9.11
N ASN A 92 5.54 10.27 -9.45
CA ASN A 92 4.45 9.35 -9.17
C ASN A 92 4.58 8.88 -7.72
N ASP A 93 3.46 8.48 -7.13
CA ASP A 93 3.44 8.04 -5.75
C ASP A 93 3.28 6.53 -5.62
N VAL A 94 3.70 5.99 -4.49
CA VAL A 94 3.44 4.61 -4.10
C VAL A 94 2.91 4.54 -2.68
N ILE A 95 1.90 3.70 -2.46
CA ILE A 95 1.31 3.44 -1.14
C ILE A 95 1.04 1.94 -0.97
N VAL A 96 1.17 1.47 0.26
CA VAL A 96 0.82 0.10 0.65
C VAL A 96 -0.48 0.14 1.45
N LEU A 97 -1.52 -0.49 0.92
CA LEU A 97 -2.84 -0.57 1.55
C LEU A 97 -3.33 -2.03 1.60
N ASP A 98 -4.36 -2.27 2.39
CA ASP A 98 -5.18 -3.47 2.29
C ASP A 98 -6.12 -3.38 1.06
N THR A 99 -6.86 -4.43 0.77
CA THR A 99 -7.74 -4.43 -0.40
C THR A 99 -8.91 -3.45 -0.27
N ALA A 100 -9.40 -3.16 0.93
CA ALA A 100 -10.45 -2.18 1.15
C ALA A 100 -9.96 -0.75 0.85
N GLY A 101 -8.75 -0.42 1.31
CA GLY A 101 -8.09 0.85 0.98
C GLY A 101 -7.83 1.00 -0.51
N ALA A 102 -7.39 -0.08 -1.19
CA ALA A 102 -7.19 -0.08 -2.64
C ALA A 102 -8.49 0.18 -3.41
N ILE A 103 -9.61 -0.42 -2.99
CA ILE A 103 -10.94 -0.14 -3.55
C ILE A 103 -11.30 1.33 -3.40
N THR A 104 -11.11 1.88 -2.20
CA THR A 104 -11.41 3.29 -1.91
C THR A 104 -10.55 4.23 -2.76
N TYR A 105 -9.27 3.93 -2.93
CA TYR A 105 -8.38 4.70 -3.82
C TYR A 105 -8.86 4.70 -5.26
N HIS A 106 -9.22 3.53 -5.78
CA HIS A 106 -9.75 3.45 -7.14
C HIS A 106 -11.06 4.21 -7.30
N GLN A 107 -11.98 4.10 -6.34
CA GLN A 107 -13.26 4.83 -6.37
C GLN A 107 -13.08 6.35 -6.38
N LYS A 108 -12.10 6.88 -5.63
CA LYS A 108 -11.86 8.32 -5.50
C LYS A 108 -10.98 8.91 -6.60
N LEU A 109 -10.02 8.14 -7.11
CA LEU A 109 -8.99 8.62 -8.04
C LEU A 109 -9.14 8.07 -9.46
N GLY A 110 -10.01 7.08 -9.66
CA GLY A 110 -10.22 6.45 -10.96
C GLY A 110 -8.93 5.86 -11.54
N SER A 111 -8.66 6.16 -12.80
CA SER A 111 -7.48 5.65 -13.52
C SER A 111 -6.14 6.19 -13.02
N LYS A 112 -6.12 7.20 -12.14
CA LYS A 112 -4.89 7.67 -11.50
C LYS A 112 -4.40 6.70 -10.42
N ALA A 113 -5.28 5.87 -9.84
CA ALA A 113 -4.90 4.81 -8.92
C ALA A 113 -4.60 3.53 -9.69
N VAL A 114 -3.31 3.20 -9.81
CA VAL A 114 -2.82 1.96 -10.43
C VAL A 114 -2.74 0.88 -9.35
N ILE A 115 -3.64 -0.07 -9.38
CA ILE A 115 -3.74 -1.10 -8.35
C ILE A 115 -2.86 -2.31 -8.73
N ILE A 116 -1.88 -2.65 -7.87
CA ILE A 116 -1.05 -3.85 -7.98
C ILE A 116 -1.44 -4.80 -6.85
N PHE A 117 -2.16 -5.88 -7.21
CA PHE A 117 -2.55 -6.91 -6.25
C PHE A 117 -1.51 -8.03 -6.23
N LEU A 118 -0.82 -8.17 -5.09
CA LEU A 118 0.18 -9.21 -4.88
C LEU A 118 -0.46 -10.48 -4.29
N THR A 119 -0.20 -11.59 -4.95
CA THR A 119 -0.58 -12.92 -4.48
C THR A 119 0.61 -13.88 -4.54
N VAL A 120 0.42 -15.11 -4.09
CA VAL A 120 1.37 -16.22 -4.14
C VAL A 120 0.66 -17.47 -4.61
N THR A 121 1.37 -18.40 -5.24
CA THR A 121 0.79 -19.66 -5.67
C THR A 121 0.38 -20.53 -4.46
N HIS A 122 1.19 -20.53 -3.40
CA HIS A 122 0.96 -21.32 -2.19
C HIS A 122 0.81 -20.42 -0.96
N ILE A 123 -0.38 -20.40 -0.37
CA ILE A 123 -0.72 -19.54 0.79
C ILE A 123 0.21 -19.78 1.98
N ASP A 124 0.67 -21.01 2.19
CA ASP A 124 1.62 -21.35 3.26
C ASP A 124 2.92 -20.54 3.22
N ALA A 125 3.31 -20.05 2.03
CA ALA A 125 4.47 -19.19 1.87
C ALA A 125 4.33 -17.87 2.65
N LEU A 126 3.11 -17.36 2.83
CA LEU A 126 2.85 -16.10 3.53
C LEU A 126 3.25 -16.20 5.02
N ALA A 127 2.84 -17.26 5.69
CA ALA A 127 3.19 -17.50 7.09
C ALA A 127 4.72 -17.70 7.26
N LYS A 128 5.34 -18.48 6.37
CA LYS A 128 6.80 -18.68 6.36
C LYS A 128 7.56 -17.35 6.21
N ARG A 129 7.13 -16.48 5.32
CA ARG A 129 7.75 -15.16 5.10
C ARG A 129 7.64 -14.24 6.31
N MET A 130 6.49 -14.24 7.00
CA MET A 130 6.32 -13.49 8.26
C MET A 130 7.26 -14.02 9.35
N THR A 131 7.42 -15.34 9.45
CA THR A 131 8.36 -15.98 10.40
C THR A 131 9.81 -15.60 10.08
N LEU A 132 10.23 -15.69 8.81
CA LEU A 132 11.59 -15.34 8.38
C LEU A 132 11.92 -13.86 8.61
N ARG A 133 10.92 -12.99 8.54
CA ARG A 133 11.05 -11.56 8.85
C ARG A 133 11.22 -11.27 10.35
N GLY A 134 10.98 -12.26 11.21
CA GLY A 134 11.11 -12.13 12.66
C GLY A 134 9.84 -11.69 13.38
N ASP A 135 8.67 -11.78 12.73
CA ASP A 135 7.40 -11.47 13.38
C ASP A 135 7.16 -12.44 14.56
N LYS A 136 6.65 -11.92 15.68
CA LYS A 136 6.30 -12.75 16.84
C LYS A 136 5.25 -13.79 16.45
N ILE A 137 5.40 -15.03 16.91
CA ILE A 137 4.47 -16.14 16.60
C ILE A 137 3.03 -15.79 16.97
N SER A 138 2.81 -15.12 18.11
CA SER A 138 1.49 -14.65 18.53
C SER A 138 0.88 -13.65 17.54
N ALA A 139 1.68 -12.73 17.02
CA ALA A 139 1.24 -11.74 16.03
C ALA A 139 0.91 -12.39 14.67
N ILE A 140 1.74 -13.37 14.24
CA ILE A 140 1.46 -14.15 13.01
C ILE A 140 0.13 -14.89 13.17
N ARG A 141 -0.04 -15.61 14.29
CA ARG A 141 -1.27 -16.37 14.56
C ARG A 141 -2.51 -15.47 14.59
N SER A 142 -2.45 -14.35 15.32
CA SER A 142 -3.54 -13.36 15.34
C SER A 142 -3.89 -12.87 13.95
N ARG A 143 -2.89 -12.53 13.14
CA ARG A 143 -3.07 -12.03 11.76
C ARG A 143 -3.68 -13.07 10.84
N LEU A 144 -3.21 -14.33 10.88
CA LEU A 144 -3.75 -15.42 10.07
C LEU A 144 -5.24 -15.72 10.34
N HIS A 145 -5.74 -15.38 11.54
CA HIS A 145 -7.15 -15.54 11.93
C HIS A 145 -7.97 -14.27 11.73
N SER A 146 -7.38 -13.16 11.30
CA SER A 146 -8.10 -11.90 11.12
C SER A 146 -8.99 -11.93 9.88
N LYS A 147 -10.11 -11.20 9.91
CA LYS A 147 -11.03 -11.06 8.78
C LYS A 147 -10.34 -10.37 7.60
N GLU A 148 -9.49 -9.39 7.89
CA GLU A 148 -8.72 -8.64 6.92
C GLU A 148 -7.77 -9.55 6.15
N TYR A 149 -7.06 -10.45 6.84
CA TYR A 149 -6.17 -11.41 6.18
C TYR A 149 -6.93 -12.30 5.20
N HIS A 150 -8.05 -12.88 5.65
CA HIS A 150 -8.87 -13.75 4.78
C HIS A 150 -9.45 -13.01 3.59
N ARG A 151 -9.91 -11.77 3.78
CA ARG A 151 -10.39 -10.90 2.68
C ARG A 151 -9.28 -10.66 1.65
N ASP A 152 -8.07 -10.36 2.11
CA ASP A 152 -6.95 -9.92 1.28
C ASP A 152 -6.21 -11.09 0.57
N LEU A 153 -6.58 -12.35 0.84
CA LEU A 153 -6.04 -13.53 0.15
C LEU A 153 -6.50 -13.63 -1.31
N ALA A 154 -7.67 -13.15 -1.61
CA ALA A 154 -8.26 -13.19 -2.95
C ALA A 154 -8.48 -11.78 -3.51
N LEU A 155 -8.40 -11.65 -4.84
CA LEU A 155 -8.74 -10.39 -5.50
C LEU A 155 -10.23 -10.10 -5.32
N PRO A 156 -10.60 -8.97 -4.67
CA PRO A 156 -12.01 -8.59 -4.54
C PRO A 156 -12.70 -8.36 -5.89
N ASP A 157 -13.98 -8.67 -5.98
CA ASP A 157 -14.78 -8.47 -7.20
C ASP A 157 -14.73 -7.01 -7.68
N ALA A 158 -14.72 -6.06 -6.77
CA ALA A 158 -14.63 -4.63 -7.07
C ALA A 158 -13.31 -4.21 -7.76
N LEU A 159 -12.27 -5.06 -7.70
CA LEU A 159 -10.97 -4.81 -8.34
C LEU A 159 -10.73 -5.71 -9.56
N LYS A 160 -11.65 -6.61 -9.91
CA LYS A 160 -11.55 -7.44 -11.12
C LYS A 160 -11.61 -6.57 -12.37
N GLY A 161 -10.69 -6.82 -13.31
CA GLY A 161 -10.55 -6.01 -14.53
C GLY A 161 -9.87 -4.64 -14.32
N ILE A 162 -9.56 -4.28 -13.07
CA ILE A 162 -8.93 -3.02 -12.68
C ILE A 162 -7.50 -3.28 -12.18
N ALA A 163 -7.34 -4.20 -11.23
CA ALA A 163 -6.06 -4.49 -10.63
C ALA A 163 -5.16 -5.33 -11.53
N HIS A 164 -3.88 -4.99 -11.54
CA HIS A 164 -2.82 -5.81 -12.10
C HIS A 164 -2.43 -6.88 -11.07
N VAL A 165 -2.71 -8.13 -11.38
CA VAL A 165 -2.38 -9.26 -10.49
C VAL A 165 -0.95 -9.68 -10.72
N VAL A 166 -0.15 -9.71 -9.67
CA VAL A 166 1.26 -10.09 -9.68
C VAL A 166 1.48 -11.26 -8.73
N VAL A 167 1.97 -12.38 -9.27
CA VAL A 167 2.33 -13.56 -8.47
C VAL A 167 3.76 -13.41 -7.96
N ASN A 168 3.89 -13.18 -6.65
CA ASN A 168 5.19 -12.96 -6.00
C ASN A 168 5.77 -14.23 -5.37
N ASP A 169 6.06 -15.23 -6.18
CA ASP A 169 6.76 -16.44 -5.73
C ASP A 169 8.28 -16.31 -5.86
N GLN A 170 8.74 -15.69 -6.94
CA GLN A 170 10.14 -15.48 -7.27
C GLN A 170 10.39 -14.01 -7.57
N TRP A 171 11.28 -13.37 -6.79
CA TRP A 171 11.53 -11.93 -6.88
C TRP A 171 11.91 -11.45 -8.29
N LYS A 172 12.72 -12.21 -9.03
CA LYS A 172 13.07 -11.87 -10.41
C LYS A 172 11.82 -11.74 -11.30
N LYS A 173 10.96 -12.74 -11.27
CA LYS A 173 9.71 -12.74 -12.06
C LYS A 173 8.73 -11.65 -11.60
N THR A 174 8.69 -11.37 -10.30
CA THR A 174 7.89 -10.29 -9.74
C THR A 174 8.33 -8.95 -10.28
N LYS A 175 9.64 -8.68 -10.32
CA LYS A 175 10.17 -7.44 -10.91
C LYS A 175 9.79 -7.30 -12.39
N GLU A 176 9.95 -8.35 -13.19
CA GLU A 176 9.57 -8.34 -14.60
C GLU A 176 8.10 -8.00 -14.82
N GLN A 177 7.19 -8.53 -13.98
CA GLN A 177 5.76 -8.20 -14.02
C GLN A 177 5.50 -6.74 -13.62
N VAL A 178 6.12 -6.27 -12.53
CA VAL A 178 5.98 -4.89 -12.04
C VAL A 178 6.52 -3.91 -13.08
N ASP A 179 7.68 -4.18 -13.68
CA ASP A 179 8.28 -3.35 -14.72
C ASP A 179 7.38 -3.23 -15.95
N ALA A 180 6.75 -4.33 -16.36
CA ALA A 180 5.81 -4.33 -17.47
C ALA A 180 4.60 -3.43 -17.18
N ILE A 181 4.05 -3.49 -15.96
CA ILE A 181 2.93 -2.65 -15.51
C ILE A 181 3.34 -1.17 -15.54
N VAL A 182 4.47 -0.83 -14.91
CA VAL A 182 4.95 0.56 -14.85
C VAL A 182 5.18 1.12 -16.25
N LYS A 183 5.86 0.38 -17.13
CA LYS A 183 6.09 0.78 -18.52
C LYS A 183 4.78 1.01 -19.27
N GLN A 184 3.82 0.11 -19.14
CA GLN A 184 2.51 0.23 -19.79
C GLN A 184 1.75 1.49 -19.33
N ILE A 185 1.84 1.85 -18.05
CA ILE A 185 1.14 3.01 -17.49
C ILE A 185 1.84 4.31 -17.88
N LEU A 186 3.17 4.36 -17.74
CA LEU A 186 3.93 5.60 -17.97
C LEU A 186 4.19 5.90 -19.47
N SER A 187 3.89 4.95 -20.38
CA SER A 187 3.98 5.18 -21.83
C SER A 187 2.71 5.76 -22.45
N LYS A 188 1.67 5.98 -21.67
CA LYS A 188 0.39 6.62 -22.09
C LYS A 188 0.45 8.13 -21.88
#